data_6be148d26ef51398f8fe3f93be9a45dd
#
_entry.id   6be148d26ef51398f8fe3f93be9a45dd
#
_cell.length_a   1.000
_cell.length_b   1.000
_cell.length_c   1.000
_cell.angle_alpha   90.00
_cell.angle_beta   90.00
_cell.angle_gamma   90.00
#
_symmetry.space_group_name_H-M   'P 1'
#
loop_
_entity.id
_entity.type
_entity.pdbx_description
1 polymer ?
#
loop_
_entity_poly.entity_id
_entity_poly.type
_entity_poly.pdbx_seq_one_letter_code
_entity_poly.pdbx_strand_id
1 'polypeptide(L)'
;MVISPSVPLADLARILTGYTFRTRIESDPGGSFRVIQGKDIRPDCSLDVDNLTPIHLPDRSCSDPEKWVKPGDVLLMSRGDHNYAVFIDAKLPPTVTQNSFCTLRVIEGAGIYPDYLAAILNQPALQARLKSLSSGSSIPNITLGALKELRIPVPPLPFQAEIVNLARAISREKSLADQIHATRLRQLDALTASL
;
A
#
# COMPACT_ATOMS: atom_id res chain seq x y z
N MET A 1 21.45 21.04 0.33
CA MET A 1 21.02 19.74 -0.25
C MET A 1 21.43 18.66 0.74
N VAL A 2 20.48 18.00 1.40
CA VAL A 2 20.79 16.91 2.35
C VAL A 2 21.11 15.67 1.51
N ILE A 3 22.38 15.25 1.50
CA ILE A 3 22.78 13.99 0.85
C ILE A 3 22.36 12.87 1.81
N SER A 4 21.24 12.23 1.53
CA SER A 4 20.78 11.08 2.29
C SER A 4 21.46 9.81 1.78
N PRO A 5 21.95 8.94 2.67
CA PRO A 5 22.44 7.61 2.26
C PRO A 5 21.29 6.85 1.57
N SER A 6 21.66 6.08 0.55
CA SER A 6 20.70 5.25 -0.17
C SER A 6 20.96 3.79 0.19
N VAL A 7 19.97 3.14 0.81
CA VAL A 7 20.09 1.80 1.42
C VAL A 7 19.19 0.82 0.67
N PRO A 8 19.62 -0.42 0.41
CA PRO A 8 18.76 -1.45 -0.19
C PRO A 8 17.53 -1.71 0.66
N LEU A 9 16.37 -1.92 0.04
CA LEU A 9 15.13 -2.18 0.76
C LEU A 9 15.23 -3.44 1.65
N ALA A 10 16.00 -4.43 1.24
CA ALA A 10 16.23 -5.65 2.02
C ALA A 10 16.91 -5.40 3.37
N ASP A 11 17.70 -4.33 3.50
CA ASP A 11 18.36 -3.95 4.75
C ASP A 11 17.43 -3.12 5.66
N LEU A 12 16.32 -2.61 5.12
CA LEU A 12 15.37 -1.75 5.82
C LEU A 12 14.11 -2.50 6.26
N ALA A 13 13.69 -3.49 5.48
CA ALA A 13 12.42 -4.18 5.72
C ALA A 13 12.47 -5.66 5.33
N ARG A 14 11.82 -6.50 6.14
CA ARG A 14 11.47 -7.86 5.75
C ARG A 14 10.37 -7.80 4.70
N ILE A 15 10.54 -8.49 3.58
CA ILE A 15 9.60 -8.49 2.48
C ILE A 15 8.84 -9.80 2.49
N LEU A 16 7.54 -9.73 2.75
CA LEU A 16 6.64 -10.88 2.78
C LEU A 16 5.75 -10.83 1.54
N THR A 17 5.63 -11.94 0.83
CA THR A 17 4.74 -12.05 -0.33
C THR A 17 3.31 -12.36 0.11
N GLY A 18 2.33 -11.76 -0.57
CA GLY A 18 0.93 -12.04 -0.32
C GLY A 18 0.52 -13.46 -0.69
N TYR A 19 -0.67 -13.83 -0.29
CA TYR A 19 -1.23 -15.18 -0.50
C TYR A 19 -1.66 -15.41 -1.95
N THR A 20 -1.33 -16.57 -2.49
CA THR A 20 -1.75 -17.00 -3.82
C THR A 20 -3.05 -17.79 -3.74
N PHE A 21 -4.14 -17.14 -4.14
CA PHE A 21 -5.43 -17.82 -4.28
C PHE A 21 -5.45 -18.65 -5.57
N ARG A 22 -5.84 -19.92 -5.46
CA ARG A 22 -5.94 -20.84 -6.62
C ARG A 22 -7.22 -20.64 -7.42
N THR A 23 -8.25 -20.09 -6.79
CA THR A 23 -9.55 -19.79 -7.37
C THR A 23 -9.86 -18.31 -7.21
N ARG A 24 -10.93 -17.85 -7.86
CA ARG A 24 -11.47 -16.51 -7.64
C ARG A 24 -11.80 -16.34 -6.16
N ILE A 25 -11.48 -15.16 -5.61
CA ILE A 25 -11.83 -14.79 -4.25
C ILE A 25 -13.33 -14.50 -4.21
N GLU A 26 -14.06 -15.31 -3.49
CA GLU A 26 -15.49 -15.13 -3.22
C GLU A 26 -15.66 -14.62 -1.80
N SER A 27 -16.64 -13.72 -1.62
CA SER A 27 -16.97 -13.19 -0.30
C SER A 27 -17.74 -14.23 0.49
N ASP A 28 -17.29 -14.49 1.71
CA ASP A 28 -18.01 -15.32 2.67
C ASP A 28 -18.26 -14.50 3.94
N PRO A 29 -19.50 -14.05 4.19
CA PRO A 29 -19.84 -13.25 5.37
C PRO A 29 -19.46 -13.90 6.72
N GLY A 30 -19.39 -15.25 6.76
CA GLY A 30 -18.92 -16.01 7.95
C GLY A 30 -17.40 -16.13 8.04
N GLY A 31 -16.66 -15.61 7.07
CA GLY A 31 -15.21 -15.72 6.99
C GLY A 31 -14.49 -15.07 8.17
N SER A 32 -13.58 -15.82 8.78
CA SER A 32 -12.77 -15.39 9.92
C SER A 32 -11.58 -14.50 9.54
N PHE A 33 -11.27 -14.40 8.25
CA PHE A 33 -10.20 -13.57 7.71
C PHE A 33 -10.75 -12.47 6.81
N ARG A 34 -9.89 -11.47 6.56
CA ARG A 34 -10.10 -10.46 5.52
C ARG A 34 -8.98 -10.58 4.50
N VAL A 35 -9.27 -10.26 3.24
CA VAL A 35 -8.26 -10.20 2.19
C VAL A 35 -8.19 -8.80 1.60
N ILE A 36 -6.96 -8.27 1.48
CA ILE A 36 -6.68 -7.02 0.78
C ILE A 36 -6.37 -7.36 -0.68
N GLN A 37 -7.12 -6.73 -1.58
CA GLN A 37 -7.03 -6.85 -3.04
C GLN A 37 -6.70 -5.49 -3.64
N GLY A 38 -6.28 -5.45 -4.91
CA GLY A 38 -5.96 -4.19 -5.59
C GLY A 38 -7.10 -3.18 -5.62
N LYS A 39 -8.36 -3.65 -5.68
CA LYS A 39 -9.57 -2.81 -5.65
C LYS A 39 -9.78 -2.06 -4.32
N ASP A 40 -9.17 -2.55 -3.24
CA ASP A 40 -9.33 -2.00 -1.89
C ASP A 40 -8.35 -0.85 -1.63
N ILE A 41 -7.43 -0.59 -2.58
CA ILE A 41 -6.51 0.55 -2.53
C ILE A 41 -7.09 1.70 -3.33
N ARG A 42 -7.29 2.84 -2.67
CA ARG A 42 -7.77 4.07 -3.30
C ARG A 42 -6.63 4.82 -4.02
N PRO A 43 -6.97 5.69 -4.98
CA PRO A 43 -5.96 6.49 -5.71
C PRO A 43 -5.13 7.44 -4.85
N ASP A 44 -5.56 7.74 -3.62
CA ASP A 44 -4.84 8.51 -2.63
C ASP A 44 -3.87 7.65 -1.79
N CYS A 45 -3.67 6.39 -2.18
CA CYS A 45 -2.85 5.40 -1.48
C CYS A 45 -3.37 5.04 -0.06
N SER A 46 -4.66 5.21 0.19
CA SER A 46 -5.33 4.73 1.41
C SER A 46 -5.96 3.36 1.19
N LEU A 47 -6.12 2.61 2.29
CA LEU A 47 -6.83 1.33 2.31
C LEU A 47 -8.30 1.55 2.66
N ASP A 48 -9.20 0.96 1.88
CA ASP A 48 -10.63 0.89 2.22
C ASP A 48 -10.87 -0.24 3.24
N VAL A 49 -10.69 0.09 4.51
CA VAL A 49 -10.75 -0.89 5.62
C VAL A 49 -12.15 -1.47 5.79
N ASP A 50 -13.19 -0.67 5.56
CA ASP A 50 -14.58 -1.04 5.84
C ASP A 50 -15.13 -2.06 4.83
N ASN A 51 -14.56 -2.11 3.64
CA ASN A 51 -15.03 -2.94 2.52
C ASN A 51 -14.13 -4.14 2.21
N LEU A 52 -13.23 -4.52 3.13
CA LEU A 52 -12.37 -5.69 2.94
C LEU A 52 -13.21 -6.97 2.82
N THR A 53 -12.91 -7.76 1.79
CA THR A 53 -13.64 -9.00 1.50
C THR A 53 -13.42 -10.04 2.60
N PRO A 54 -14.49 -10.49 3.31
CA PRO A 54 -14.39 -11.58 4.28
C PRO A 54 -14.23 -12.91 3.56
N ILE A 55 -13.37 -13.79 4.09
CA ILE A 55 -13.06 -15.09 3.51
C ILE A 55 -12.79 -16.16 4.55
N HIS A 56 -12.98 -17.42 4.18
CA HIS A 56 -12.33 -18.56 4.82
C HIS A 56 -11.03 -18.90 4.09
N LEU A 57 -9.94 -19.09 4.85
CA LEU A 57 -8.68 -19.56 4.28
C LEU A 57 -8.63 -21.08 4.38
N PRO A 58 -8.55 -21.80 3.23
CA PRO A 58 -8.63 -23.26 3.19
C PRO A 58 -7.35 -23.96 3.68
N ASP A 59 -6.25 -23.22 3.86
CA ASP A 59 -4.94 -23.79 4.10
C ASP A 59 -4.33 -23.32 5.42
N ARG A 60 -3.75 -24.27 6.18
CA ARG A 60 -3.00 -23.99 7.42
C ARG A 60 -1.79 -23.07 7.20
N SER A 61 -1.29 -22.93 5.97
CA SER A 61 -0.17 -22.02 5.66
C SER A 61 -0.51 -20.54 5.88
N CYS A 62 -1.78 -20.20 5.92
CA CYS A 62 -2.27 -18.84 6.21
C CYS A 62 -2.61 -18.62 7.67
N SER A 63 -2.60 -19.68 8.48
CA SER A 63 -2.79 -19.61 9.92
C SER A 63 -1.58 -19.06 10.66
N ASP A 64 -0.46 -18.82 9.96
CA ASP A 64 0.74 -18.21 10.52
C ASP A 64 0.53 -16.70 10.74
N PRO A 65 0.39 -16.24 12.02
CA PRO A 65 0.18 -14.82 12.32
C PRO A 65 1.30 -13.90 11.84
N GLU A 66 2.49 -14.45 11.54
CA GLU A 66 3.60 -13.66 10.99
C GLU A 66 3.32 -13.16 9.56
N LYS A 67 2.44 -13.84 8.84
CA LYS A 67 2.02 -13.44 7.47
C LYS A 67 0.82 -12.50 7.45
N TRP A 68 0.17 -12.28 8.60
CA TRP A 68 -0.94 -11.34 8.68
C TRP A 68 -0.44 -9.91 8.61
N VAL A 69 -1.26 -9.07 8.04
CA VAL A 69 -1.03 -7.62 8.02
C VAL A 69 -1.12 -7.08 9.45
N LYS A 70 -0.11 -6.32 9.85
CA LYS A 70 0.01 -5.73 11.20
C LYS A 70 0.07 -4.22 11.10
N PRO A 71 -0.34 -3.48 12.14
CA PRO A 71 -0.03 -2.05 12.23
C PRO A 71 1.49 -1.82 12.09
N GLY A 72 1.86 -0.82 11.31
CA GLY A 72 3.26 -0.55 10.98
C GLY A 72 3.75 -1.22 9.70
N ASP A 73 2.99 -2.12 9.09
CA ASP A 73 3.34 -2.67 7.77
C ASP A 73 3.12 -1.64 6.65
N VAL A 74 3.92 -1.76 5.60
CA VAL A 74 3.71 -1.05 4.33
C VAL A 74 3.36 -2.07 3.26
N LEU A 75 2.20 -1.92 2.64
CA LEU A 75 1.77 -2.77 1.54
C LEU A 75 2.18 -2.13 0.22
N LEU A 76 3.00 -2.81 -0.56
CA LEU A 76 3.40 -2.37 -1.89
C LEU A 76 2.73 -3.25 -2.94
N MET A 77 1.97 -2.64 -3.86
CA MET A 77 1.47 -3.34 -5.05
C MET A 77 2.65 -3.64 -5.97
N SER A 78 3.04 -4.91 -6.05
CA SER A 78 4.16 -5.39 -6.88
C SER A 78 3.72 -5.88 -8.25
N ARG A 79 2.40 -5.99 -8.50
CA ARG A 79 1.82 -6.48 -9.76
C ARG A 79 0.66 -5.58 -10.20
N GLY A 80 0.63 -5.23 -11.50
CA GLY A 80 -0.37 -4.37 -12.12
C GLY A 80 0.20 -3.03 -12.58
N ASP A 81 -0.67 -2.14 -13.06
CA ASP A 81 -0.29 -0.87 -13.69
C ASP A 81 0.19 0.20 -12.69
N HIS A 82 -0.15 0.04 -11.42
CA HIS A 82 0.17 0.97 -10.35
C HIS A 82 0.92 0.27 -9.22
N ASN A 83 2.00 0.88 -8.75
CA ASN A 83 2.80 0.37 -7.64
C ASN A 83 2.55 1.18 -6.36
N TYR A 84 1.27 1.33 -5.96
CA TYR A 84 0.91 2.06 -4.74
C TYR A 84 1.52 1.42 -3.50
N ALA A 85 2.05 2.26 -2.62
CA ALA A 85 2.52 1.87 -1.29
C ALA A 85 1.56 2.45 -0.23
N VAL A 86 1.02 1.58 0.62
CA VAL A 86 0.02 1.93 1.63
C VAL A 86 0.55 1.64 3.01
N PHE A 87 0.57 2.63 3.88
CA PHE A 87 0.91 2.44 5.29
C PHE A 87 -0.30 1.96 6.08
N ILE A 88 -0.13 0.94 6.90
CA ILE A 88 -1.16 0.39 7.77
C ILE A 88 -0.99 0.98 9.17
N ASP A 89 -1.82 1.93 9.52
CA ASP A 89 -1.81 2.60 10.83
C ASP A 89 -2.83 2.00 11.83
N ALA A 90 -3.82 1.27 11.33
CA ALA A 90 -4.89 0.69 12.14
C ALA A 90 -4.68 -0.81 12.40
N LYS A 91 -5.20 -1.27 13.54
CA LYS A 91 -5.31 -2.69 13.83
C LYS A 91 -6.46 -3.27 13.01
N LEU A 92 -6.15 -4.24 12.16
CA LEU A 92 -7.11 -4.99 11.38
C LEU A 92 -7.48 -6.32 12.07
N PRO A 93 -8.66 -6.89 11.79
CA PRO A 93 -8.91 -8.29 12.09
C PRO A 93 -7.87 -9.17 11.38
N PRO A 94 -7.82 -10.50 11.60
CA PRO A 94 -6.90 -11.36 10.85
C PRO A 94 -7.01 -11.11 9.34
N THR A 95 -5.98 -10.50 8.75
CA THR A 95 -6.01 -10.00 7.37
C THR A 95 -4.77 -10.44 6.62
N VAL A 96 -4.97 -10.93 5.41
CA VAL A 96 -3.90 -11.30 4.47
C VAL A 96 -3.97 -10.43 3.22
N THR A 97 -2.87 -10.31 2.50
CA THR A 97 -2.83 -9.66 1.18
C THR A 97 -2.88 -10.70 0.07
N GLN A 98 -3.47 -10.35 -1.07
CA GLN A 98 -3.34 -11.11 -2.31
C GLN A 98 -1.89 -11.05 -2.82
N ASN A 99 -1.46 -12.01 -3.64
CA ASN A 99 -0.11 -12.13 -4.20
C ASN A 99 0.30 -11.00 -5.16
N SER A 100 -0.58 -10.06 -5.44
CA SER A 100 -0.25 -8.79 -6.10
C SER A 100 0.44 -7.79 -5.18
N PHE A 101 0.54 -8.10 -3.87
CA PHE A 101 1.20 -7.26 -2.88
C PHE A 101 2.45 -7.93 -2.31
N CYS A 102 3.41 -7.08 -1.94
CA CYS A 102 4.45 -7.38 -0.98
C CYS A 102 4.18 -6.58 0.29
N THR A 103 4.21 -7.24 1.44
CA THR A 103 4.17 -6.58 2.75
C THR A 103 5.60 -6.28 3.19
N LEU A 104 5.90 -5.01 3.38
CA LEU A 104 7.20 -4.52 3.84
C LEU A 104 7.08 -4.23 5.34
N ARG A 105 7.70 -5.07 6.14
CA ARG A 105 7.76 -4.91 7.60
C ARG A 105 9.11 -4.36 7.98
N VAL A 106 9.14 -3.11 8.41
CA VAL A 106 10.39 -2.42 8.76
C VAL A 106 11.11 -3.16 9.88
N ILE A 107 12.43 -3.32 9.70
CA ILE A 107 13.30 -3.96 10.69
C ILE A 107 13.53 -2.97 11.83
N GLU A 108 13.41 -3.44 13.06
CA GLU A 108 13.67 -2.62 14.24
C GLU A 108 15.12 -2.10 14.21
N GLY A 109 15.27 -0.81 14.45
CA GLY A 109 16.60 -0.17 14.40
C GLY A 109 17.12 0.18 13.00
N ALA A 110 16.37 -0.08 11.92
CA ALA A 110 16.79 0.24 10.55
C ALA A 110 16.87 1.74 10.25
N GLY A 111 16.51 2.62 11.19
CA GLY A 111 16.61 4.07 11.03
C GLY A 111 15.61 4.68 10.05
N ILE A 112 14.53 3.97 9.75
CA ILE A 112 13.47 4.41 8.86
C ILE A 112 12.10 4.25 9.52
N TYR A 113 11.22 5.25 9.37
CA TYR A 113 9.82 5.13 9.76
C TYR A 113 9.01 4.41 8.68
N PRO A 114 8.06 3.53 9.05
CA PRO A 114 7.23 2.81 8.07
C PRO A 114 6.37 3.74 7.21
N ASP A 115 5.78 4.76 7.81
CA ASP A 115 4.97 5.76 7.08
C ASP A 115 5.83 6.64 6.15
N TYR A 116 7.09 6.92 6.51
CA TYR A 116 8.04 7.53 5.59
C TYR A 116 8.35 6.60 4.42
N LEU A 117 8.57 5.30 4.67
CA LEU A 117 8.81 4.32 3.61
C LEU A 117 7.64 4.30 2.61
N ALA A 118 6.39 4.31 3.09
CA ALA A 118 5.23 4.41 2.22
C ALA A 118 5.19 5.73 1.44
N ALA A 119 5.44 6.85 2.12
CA ALA A 119 5.42 8.17 1.50
C ALA A 119 6.47 8.30 0.39
N ILE A 120 7.71 7.83 0.64
CA ILE A 120 8.79 7.95 -0.35
C ILE A 120 8.62 7.00 -1.53
N LEU A 121 8.08 5.78 -1.31
CA LEU A 121 7.76 4.84 -2.38
C LEU A 121 6.73 5.40 -3.36
N ASN A 122 5.82 6.24 -2.90
CA ASN A 122 4.81 6.90 -3.74
C ASN A 122 5.34 8.15 -4.46
N GLN A 123 6.59 8.59 -4.21
CA GLN A 123 7.14 9.74 -4.92
C GLN A 123 7.50 9.39 -6.38
N PRO A 124 7.35 10.35 -7.31
CA PRO A 124 7.56 10.12 -8.74
C PRO A 124 8.90 9.46 -9.08
N ALA A 125 9.98 9.82 -8.39
CA ALA A 125 11.30 9.26 -8.62
C ALA A 125 11.37 7.77 -8.26
N LEU A 126 10.77 7.33 -7.16
CA LEU A 126 10.70 5.93 -6.75
C LEU A 126 9.69 5.16 -7.60
N GLN A 127 8.55 5.76 -7.94
CA GLN A 127 7.58 5.16 -8.86
C GLN A 127 8.17 4.89 -10.25
N ALA A 128 8.98 5.82 -10.79
CA ALA A 128 9.69 5.60 -12.03
C ALA A 128 10.68 4.42 -11.95
N ARG A 129 11.38 4.28 -10.81
CA ARG A 129 12.28 3.13 -10.57
C ARG A 129 11.49 1.82 -10.43
N LEU A 130 10.40 1.78 -9.67
CA LEU A 130 9.53 0.60 -9.54
C LEU A 130 9.01 0.17 -10.92
N LYS A 131 8.55 1.12 -11.73
CA LYS A 131 8.12 0.85 -13.09
C LYS A 131 9.24 0.28 -13.98
N SER A 132 10.48 0.77 -13.85
CA SER A 132 11.62 0.24 -14.60
C SER A 132 12.04 -1.17 -14.15
N LEU A 133 11.74 -1.56 -12.92
CA LEU A 133 11.98 -2.91 -12.38
C LEU A 133 10.89 -3.91 -12.79
N SER A 134 9.75 -3.43 -13.27
CA SER A 134 8.65 -4.28 -13.71
C SER A 134 9.00 -5.00 -15.01
N SER A 135 8.73 -6.28 -15.05
CA SER A 135 8.88 -7.13 -16.23
C SER A 135 7.55 -7.81 -16.56
N GLY A 136 7.35 -8.10 -17.84
CA GLY A 136 6.13 -8.75 -18.35
C GLY A 136 5.34 -7.86 -19.30
N SER A 137 4.89 -8.44 -20.40
CA SER A 137 4.18 -7.71 -21.47
C SER A 137 2.67 -7.55 -21.23
N SER A 138 2.05 -8.46 -20.45
CA SER A 138 0.60 -8.44 -20.20
C SER A 138 0.25 -7.85 -18.84
N ILE A 139 0.95 -8.24 -17.79
CA ILE A 139 0.76 -7.70 -16.44
C ILE A 139 2.14 -7.41 -15.86
N PRO A 140 2.51 -6.13 -15.71
CA PRO A 140 3.78 -5.75 -15.11
C PRO A 140 3.93 -6.36 -13.71
N ASN A 141 5.10 -6.93 -13.41
CA ASN A 141 5.38 -7.53 -12.11
C ASN A 141 6.81 -7.24 -11.67
N ILE A 142 6.97 -6.76 -10.45
CA ILE A 142 8.26 -6.55 -9.81
C ILE A 142 8.65 -7.83 -9.08
N THR A 143 9.77 -8.42 -9.46
CA THR A 143 10.28 -9.63 -8.79
C THR A 143 10.77 -9.31 -7.39
N LEU A 144 10.71 -10.29 -6.49
CA LEU A 144 11.22 -10.13 -5.12
C LEU A 144 12.71 -9.76 -5.09
N GLY A 145 13.50 -10.32 -6.02
CA GLY A 145 14.93 -9.99 -6.15
C GLY A 145 15.14 -8.51 -6.50
N ALA A 146 14.45 -8.02 -7.51
CA ALA A 146 14.53 -6.61 -7.92
C ALA A 146 14.06 -5.65 -6.80
N LEU A 147 13.01 -6.05 -6.07
CA LEU A 147 12.51 -5.25 -4.95
C LEU A 147 13.50 -5.18 -3.79
N LYS A 148 14.21 -6.26 -3.47
CA LYS A 148 15.26 -6.28 -2.45
C LYS A 148 16.39 -5.29 -2.72
N GLU A 149 16.78 -5.14 -3.98
CA GLU A 149 17.87 -4.26 -4.43
C GLU A 149 17.42 -2.80 -4.62
N LEU A 150 16.12 -2.51 -4.49
CA LEU A 150 15.61 -1.14 -4.63
C LEU A 150 16.25 -0.23 -3.58
N ARG A 151 16.92 0.80 -4.03
CA ARG A 151 17.60 1.77 -3.18
C ARG A 151 16.63 2.83 -2.66
N ILE A 152 16.52 2.93 -1.34
CA ILE A 152 15.66 3.89 -0.63
C ILE A 152 16.52 4.97 0.02
N PRO A 153 16.26 6.27 -0.22
CA PRO A 153 16.94 7.33 0.50
C PRO A 153 16.49 7.35 1.97
N VAL A 154 17.44 7.37 2.90
CA VAL A 154 17.18 7.34 4.35
C VAL A 154 17.78 8.60 5.00
N PRO A 155 17.05 9.72 5.01
CA PRO A 155 17.49 10.92 5.72
C PRO A 155 17.36 10.75 7.25
N PRO A 156 17.90 11.68 8.07
CA PRO A 156 17.70 11.66 9.50
C PRO A 156 16.22 11.62 9.89
N LEU A 157 15.90 10.93 11.00
CA LEU A 157 14.51 10.71 11.43
C LEU A 157 13.66 11.99 11.55
N PRO A 158 14.17 13.15 12.04
CA PRO A 158 13.38 14.37 12.05
C PRO A 158 12.93 14.81 10.66
N PHE A 159 13.79 14.66 9.66
CA PHE A 159 13.47 15.03 8.27
C PHE A 159 12.47 14.05 7.64
N GLN A 160 12.53 12.76 8.01
CA GLN A 160 11.51 11.77 7.61
C GLN A 160 10.12 12.18 8.15
N ALA A 161 10.04 12.59 9.41
CA ALA A 161 8.80 13.05 10.03
C ALA A 161 8.21 14.29 9.33
N GLU A 162 9.04 15.24 8.91
CA GLU A 162 8.60 16.41 8.13
C GLU A 162 8.01 16.00 6.78
N ILE A 163 8.66 15.06 6.06
CA ILE A 163 8.17 14.53 4.80
C ILE A 163 6.81 13.84 4.98
N VAL A 164 6.67 13.01 6.02
CA VAL A 164 5.40 12.33 6.33
C VAL A 164 4.29 13.33 6.62
N ASN A 165 4.56 14.33 7.44
CA ASN A 165 3.58 15.36 7.78
C ASN A 165 3.11 16.13 6.53
N LEU A 166 4.04 16.49 5.65
CA LEU A 166 3.72 17.17 4.39
C LEU A 166 2.91 16.24 3.45
N ALA A 167 3.31 14.97 3.31
CA ALA A 167 2.60 14.01 2.48
C ALA A 167 1.16 13.79 2.97
N ARG A 168 0.97 13.68 4.29
CA ARG A 168 -0.38 13.58 4.90
C ARG A 168 -1.23 14.83 4.66
N ALA A 169 -0.63 16.01 4.77
CA ALA A 169 -1.33 17.26 4.49
C ALA A 169 -1.79 17.35 3.04
N ILE A 170 -0.92 17.02 2.08
CA ILE A 170 -1.25 16.98 0.65
C ILE A 170 -2.38 15.98 0.36
N SER A 171 -2.30 14.77 0.94
CA SER A 171 -3.34 13.74 0.75
C SER A 171 -4.68 14.19 1.30
N ARG A 172 -4.69 14.83 2.48
CA ARG A 172 -5.90 15.39 3.09
C ARG A 172 -6.51 16.52 2.27
N GLU A 173 -5.68 17.45 1.79
CA GLU A 173 -6.12 18.55 0.92
C GLU A 173 -6.79 18.01 -0.34
N LYS A 174 -6.17 17.04 -1.02
CA LYS A 174 -6.73 16.38 -2.20
C LYS A 174 -8.08 15.75 -1.90
N SER A 175 -8.17 14.95 -0.81
CA SER A 175 -9.42 14.30 -0.41
C SER A 175 -10.56 15.32 -0.16
N LEU A 176 -10.27 16.43 0.51
CA LEU A 176 -11.24 17.51 0.73
C LEU A 176 -11.67 18.17 -0.57
N ALA A 177 -10.73 18.43 -1.48
CA ALA A 177 -11.03 19.01 -2.79
C ALA A 177 -11.95 18.08 -3.61
N ASP A 178 -11.67 16.77 -3.62
CA ASP A 178 -12.48 15.77 -4.30
C ASP A 178 -13.91 15.70 -3.72
N GLN A 179 -14.06 15.78 -2.39
CA GLN A 179 -15.36 15.81 -1.71
C GLN A 179 -16.15 17.07 -2.05
N ILE A 180 -15.50 18.23 -2.08
CA ILE A 180 -16.13 19.50 -2.48
C ILE A 180 -16.61 19.39 -3.93
N HIS A 181 -15.77 18.88 -4.83
CA HIS A 181 -16.11 18.71 -6.24
C HIS A 181 -17.31 17.78 -6.41
N ALA A 182 -17.30 16.61 -5.78
CA ALA A 182 -18.40 15.66 -5.84
C ALA A 182 -19.72 16.23 -5.27
N THR A 183 -19.63 17.07 -4.23
CA THR A 183 -20.81 17.74 -3.65
C THR A 183 -21.40 18.77 -4.61
N ARG A 184 -20.54 19.56 -5.28
CA ARG A 184 -20.98 20.55 -6.27
C ARG A 184 -21.63 19.92 -7.49
N LEU A 185 -21.10 18.78 -7.96
CA LEU A 185 -21.72 18.03 -9.06
C LEU A 185 -23.12 17.55 -8.67
N ARG A 186 -23.29 16.97 -7.48
CA ARG A 186 -24.62 16.55 -6.99
C ARG A 186 -25.60 17.71 -6.88
N GLN A 187 -25.16 18.91 -6.48
CA GLN A 187 -26.00 20.13 -6.46
C GLN A 187 -26.40 20.54 -7.86
N LEU A 188 -25.47 20.50 -8.81
CA LEU A 188 -25.77 20.80 -10.20
C LEU A 188 -26.82 19.84 -10.79
N ASP A 189 -26.63 18.53 -10.57
CA ASP A 189 -27.56 17.49 -11.02
C ASP A 189 -28.96 17.70 -10.42
N ALA A 190 -29.06 18.03 -9.13
CA ALA A 190 -30.34 18.31 -8.49
C ALA A 190 -31.05 19.54 -9.07
N LEU A 191 -30.29 20.59 -9.38
CA LEU A 191 -30.86 21.81 -10.01
C LEU A 191 -31.33 21.54 -11.45
N THR A 192 -30.56 20.75 -12.21
CA THR A 192 -30.93 20.44 -13.61
C THR A 192 -32.07 19.42 -13.71
N ALA A 193 -32.23 18.53 -12.74
CA ALA A 193 -33.33 17.58 -12.66
C ALA A 193 -34.70 18.27 -12.36
N SER A 194 -34.68 19.55 -11.95
CA SER A 194 -35.88 20.33 -11.66
C SER A 194 -36.35 21.20 -12.82
N LEU A 195 -35.65 21.15 -13.97
CA LEU A 195 -35.99 21.85 -15.21
C LEU A 195 -36.83 20.98 -16.15
#